data_61c2f8e5bd285fc69ec62cf1298e1849
#
_entry.id   61c2f8e5bd285fc69ec62cf1298e1849
#
_cell.length_a   1.000
_cell.length_b   1.000
_cell.length_c   1.000
_cell.angle_alpha   90.00
_cell.angle_beta   90.00
_cell.angle_gamma   90.00
#
_symmetry.space_group_name_H-M   'P 1'
#
loop_
_entity.id
_entity.type
_entity.pdbx_description
1 polymer ?
#
loop_
_entity_poly.entity_id
_entity_poly.type
_entity_poly.pdbx_seq_one_letter_code
_entity_poly.pdbx_strand_id
1 'polypeptide(L)'
;MDTERSAVINIGGVDYELVLTTRATKEIAGRYGGLENLGDKLMKNENFEMAIEEIVWLISLLANQSILIYNLKHKDKPKDLLTAEEVELLTVPSDLAEYKTAITEALYKGTKRNIESENDPKNAVVE
;
A
#
# COMPACT_ATOMS: atom_id res chain seq x y z
N MET A 1 2.99 8.94 -11.24
CA MET A 1 2.12 8.54 -10.11
C MET A 1 1.92 9.71 -9.17
N ASP A 2 0.73 9.82 -8.67
CA ASP A 2 0.35 10.91 -7.77
C ASP A 2 1.03 10.74 -6.41
N THR A 3 1.96 11.66 -6.08
CA THR A 3 2.70 11.55 -4.83
C THR A 3 1.83 11.75 -3.60
N GLU A 4 0.64 12.32 -3.78
CA GLU A 4 -0.30 12.47 -2.67
C GLU A 4 -0.95 11.16 -2.26
N ARG A 5 -0.81 10.13 -3.10
CA ARG A 5 -1.40 8.83 -2.85
C ARG A 5 -0.38 7.78 -2.49
N SER A 6 0.89 8.06 -2.64
CA SER A 6 1.89 6.99 -2.59
C SER A 6 2.98 7.25 -1.57
N ALA A 7 3.61 6.17 -1.16
CA ALA A 7 4.88 6.16 -0.45
C ALA A 7 5.79 5.27 -1.28
N VAL A 8 7.09 5.50 -1.22
CA VAL A 8 8.04 4.76 -2.07
C VAL A 8 8.95 3.92 -1.21
N ILE A 9 9.18 2.67 -1.65
CA ILE A 9 10.18 1.80 -1.02
C ILE A 9 11.09 1.25 -2.11
N ASN A 10 12.28 0.82 -1.71
CA ASN A 10 13.22 0.21 -2.64
C ASN A 10 13.40 -1.26 -2.27
N ILE A 11 13.23 -2.14 -3.25
CA ILE A 11 13.43 -3.58 -3.07
C ILE A 11 14.34 -4.05 -4.19
N GLY A 12 15.50 -4.59 -3.81
CA GLY A 12 16.43 -5.14 -4.77
C GLY A 12 16.91 -4.14 -5.82
N GLY A 13 16.99 -2.86 -5.44
CA GLY A 13 17.45 -1.82 -6.35
C GLY A 13 16.36 -1.21 -7.20
N VAL A 14 15.10 -1.62 -7.00
CA VAL A 14 13.97 -1.10 -7.77
C VAL A 14 13.05 -0.36 -6.83
N ASP A 15 12.63 0.85 -7.22
CA ASP A 15 11.68 1.63 -6.44
C ASP A 15 10.27 1.20 -6.76
N TYR A 16 9.48 1.00 -5.71
CA TYR A 16 8.07 0.65 -5.83
C TYR A 16 7.24 1.68 -5.11
N GLU A 17 6.15 2.11 -5.74
CA GLU A 17 5.20 3.00 -5.10
C GLU A 17 4.11 2.17 -4.46
N LEU A 18 3.84 2.45 -3.19
CA LEU A 18 2.77 1.79 -2.44
C LEU A 18 1.55 2.68 -2.50
N VAL A 19 0.45 2.17 -3.02
CA VAL A 19 -0.76 2.95 -3.24
C VAL A 19 -1.96 2.23 -2.68
N LEU A 20 -2.78 2.94 -1.90
CA LEU A 20 -4.05 2.40 -1.43
C LEU A 20 -5.12 2.75 -2.45
N THR A 21 -5.63 1.72 -3.11
CA THR A 21 -6.72 1.87 -4.08
C THR A 21 -8.00 1.29 -3.49
N THR A 22 -9.10 1.46 -4.22
CA THR A 22 -10.35 0.81 -3.84
C THR A 22 -10.19 -0.71 -3.80
N ARG A 23 -9.48 -1.26 -4.80
CA ARG A 23 -9.24 -2.71 -4.83
C ARG A 23 -8.45 -3.16 -3.60
N ALA A 24 -7.38 -2.44 -3.27
CA ALA A 24 -6.57 -2.79 -2.10
C ALA A 24 -7.39 -2.68 -0.82
N THR A 25 -8.25 -1.67 -0.73
CA THR A 25 -9.11 -1.51 0.43
C THR A 25 -10.03 -2.71 0.60
N LYS A 26 -10.58 -3.22 -0.51
CA LYS A 26 -11.40 -4.43 -0.45
C LYS A 26 -10.63 -5.63 0.05
N GLU A 27 -9.41 -5.81 -0.44
CA GLU A 27 -8.58 -6.93 -0.01
C GLU A 27 -8.25 -6.83 1.47
N ILE A 28 -7.91 -5.63 1.92
CA ILE A 28 -7.60 -5.41 3.32
C ILE A 28 -8.83 -5.66 4.19
N ALA A 29 -9.99 -5.18 3.75
CA ALA A 29 -11.21 -5.41 4.49
C ALA A 29 -11.52 -6.90 4.61
N GLY A 30 -11.27 -7.66 3.54
CA GLY A 30 -11.51 -9.09 3.56
C GLY A 30 -10.56 -9.83 4.50
N ARG A 31 -9.34 -9.34 4.66
CA ARG A 31 -8.35 -10.01 5.50
C ARG A 31 -8.41 -9.55 6.96
N TYR A 32 -8.66 -8.29 7.20
CA TYR A 32 -8.59 -7.70 8.55
C TYR A 32 -9.91 -7.21 9.09
N GLY A 33 -10.92 -7.12 8.26
CA GLY A 33 -12.20 -6.56 8.68
C GLY A 33 -12.30 -5.06 8.48
N GLY A 34 -11.23 -4.41 8.04
CA GLY A 34 -11.26 -2.97 7.79
C GLY A 34 -9.90 -2.35 7.96
N LEU A 35 -9.75 -1.12 7.48
CA LEU A 35 -8.48 -0.41 7.60
C LEU A 35 -8.12 -0.11 9.04
N GLU A 36 -9.12 0.16 9.86
CA GLU A 36 -8.88 0.46 11.26
C GLU A 36 -8.27 -0.74 11.98
N ASN A 37 -8.78 -1.91 11.70
CA ASN A 37 -8.25 -3.13 12.30
C ASN A 37 -6.81 -3.38 11.86
N LEU A 38 -6.51 -3.09 10.59
CA LEU A 38 -5.15 -3.21 10.11
C LEU A 38 -4.23 -2.26 10.84
N GLY A 39 -4.64 -1.00 11.02
CA GLY A 39 -3.84 -0.03 11.72
C GLY A 39 -3.51 -0.49 13.12
N ASP A 40 -4.51 -1.00 13.83
CA ASP A 40 -4.30 -1.52 15.17
C ASP A 40 -3.30 -2.67 15.16
N LYS A 41 -3.44 -3.57 14.21
CA LYS A 41 -2.55 -4.72 14.15
C LYS A 41 -1.11 -4.33 13.87
N LEU A 42 -0.91 -3.37 12.98
CA LEU A 42 0.43 -2.90 12.67
C LEU A 42 1.11 -2.28 13.87
N MET A 43 0.33 -1.57 14.70
CA MET A 43 0.90 -0.87 15.84
C MET A 43 1.09 -1.76 17.06
N LYS A 44 0.25 -2.79 17.20
CA LYS A 44 0.21 -3.58 18.43
C LYS A 44 0.76 -5.00 18.29
N ASN A 45 1.10 -5.41 17.08
CA ASN A 45 1.56 -6.76 16.86
C ASN A 45 2.97 -6.96 17.43
N GLU A 46 3.09 -7.80 18.44
CA GLU A 46 4.37 -8.09 19.08
C GLU A 46 5.00 -9.37 18.56
N ASN A 47 4.27 -10.13 17.74
CA ASN A 47 4.81 -11.36 17.18
C ASN A 47 5.57 -11.03 15.91
N PHE A 48 6.91 -11.13 16.00
CA PHE A 48 7.76 -10.71 14.91
C PHE A 48 7.51 -11.49 13.61
N GLU A 49 7.30 -12.80 13.74
CA GLU A 49 7.09 -13.62 12.55
C GLU A 49 5.79 -13.28 11.86
N MET A 50 4.72 -13.09 12.64
CA MET A 50 3.45 -12.67 12.05
C MET A 50 3.60 -11.31 11.39
N ALA A 51 4.37 -10.42 12.04
CA ALA A 51 4.57 -9.10 11.46
C ALA A 51 5.26 -9.20 10.11
N ILE A 52 6.21 -10.10 9.98
CA ILE A 52 6.92 -10.28 8.71
C ILE A 52 5.95 -10.71 7.62
N GLU A 53 5.14 -11.74 7.88
CA GLU A 53 4.18 -12.20 6.89
C GLU A 53 3.19 -11.11 6.49
N GLU A 54 2.70 -10.38 7.48
CA GLU A 54 1.74 -9.31 7.22
C GLU A 54 2.36 -8.21 6.38
N ILE A 55 3.59 -7.84 6.71
CA ILE A 55 4.27 -6.78 5.97
C ILE A 55 4.53 -7.20 4.53
N VAL A 56 4.97 -8.44 4.33
CA VAL A 56 5.21 -8.95 2.97
C VAL A 56 3.92 -8.92 2.16
N TRP A 57 2.81 -9.35 2.76
CA TRP A 57 1.53 -9.35 2.06
C TRP A 57 1.10 -7.93 1.69
N LEU A 58 1.24 -7.01 2.63
CA LEU A 58 0.84 -5.62 2.40
C LEU A 58 1.71 -4.94 1.35
N ILE A 59 3.03 -5.19 1.39
CA ILE A 59 3.92 -4.64 0.38
C ILE A 59 3.51 -5.14 -1.00
N SER A 60 3.30 -6.44 -1.13
CA SER A 60 2.93 -7.02 -2.41
C SER A 60 1.62 -6.42 -2.91
N LEU A 61 0.63 -6.32 -2.02
CA LEU A 61 -0.66 -5.77 -2.40
C LEU A 61 -0.54 -4.32 -2.85
N LEU A 62 0.08 -3.48 -2.03
CA LEU A 62 0.10 -2.04 -2.30
C LEU A 62 1.03 -1.68 -3.46
N ALA A 63 2.17 -2.35 -3.57
CA ALA A 63 3.07 -2.11 -4.70
C ALA A 63 2.42 -2.52 -6.00
N ASN A 64 1.68 -3.63 -5.98
CA ASN A 64 1.03 -4.09 -7.19
C ASN A 64 -0.10 -3.19 -7.65
N GLN A 65 -0.66 -2.36 -6.76
CA GLN A 65 -1.65 -1.40 -7.20
C GLN A 65 -1.06 -0.40 -8.18
N SER A 66 0.14 0.11 -7.90
CA SER A 66 0.76 1.06 -8.83
C SER A 66 1.10 0.40 -10.16
N ILE A 67 1.53 -0.87 -10.11
CA ILE A 67 1.85 -1.60 -11.32
C ILE A 67 0.59 -1.85 -12.14
N LEU A 68 -0.51 -2.22 -11.48
CA LEU A 68 -1.77 -2.45 -12.17
C LEU A 68 -2.30 -1.16 -12.79
N ILE A 69 -2.14 -0.04 -12.11
CA ILE A 69 -2.54 1.25 -12.68
C ILE A 69 -1.70 1.55 -13.92
N TYR A 70 -0.39 1.32 -13.83
CA TYR A 70 0.48 1.50 -14.99
C TYR A 70 0.01 0.62 -16.15
N ASN A 71 -0.30 -0.64 -15.86
CA ASN A 71 -0.69 -1.59 -16.89
C ASN A 71 -2.00 -1.22 -17.57
N LEU A 72 -2.92 -0.57 -16.83
CA LEU A 72 -4.15 -0.09 -17.46
C LEU A 72 -3.86 0.92 -18.55
N LYS A 73 -2.81 1.71 -18.38
CA LYS A 73 -2.46 2.77 -19.31
C LYS A 73 -1.43 2.34 -20.34
N HIS A 74 -0.83 1.17 -20.17
CA HIS A 74 0.23 0.68 -21.05
C HIS A 74 -0.01 -0.78 -21.37
N LYS A 75 -1.15 -1.05 -22.03
CA LYS A 75 -1.57 -2.44 -22.25
C LYS A 75 -0.68 -3.21 -23.19
N ASP A 76 0.06 -2.51 -24.04
CA ASP A 76 0.96 -3.18 -24.98
C ASP A 76 2.33 -3.51 -24.35
N LYS A 77 2.65 -2.92 -23.21
CA LYS A 77 3.91 -3.20 -22.51
C LYS A 77 3.68 -3.26 -21.01
N PRO A 78 2.92 -4.25 -20.54
CA PRO A 78 2.67 -4.34 -19.10
C PRO A 78 3.91 -4.75 -18.32
N LYS A 79 3.97 -4.35 -17.08
CA LYS A 79 5.02 -4.77 -16.17
C LYS A 79 4.55 -5.96 -15.37
N ASP A 80 5.50 -6.79 -14.97
CA ASP A 80 5.21 -7.92 -14.10
C ASP A 80 4.86 -7.44 -12.70
N LEU A 81 3.97 -8.19 -12.05
CA LEU A 81 3.63 -7.90 -10.67
C LEU A 81 4.75 -8.34 -9.73
N LEU A 82 4.84 -7.65 -8.61
CA LEU A 82 5.78 -8.02 -7.55
C LEU A 82 5.20 -9.21 -6.79
N THR A 83 6.03 -10.24 -6.58
CA THR A 83 5.58 -11.43 -5.87
C THR A 83 6.05 -11.41 -4.42
N ALA A 84 5.35 -12.15 -3.58
CA ALA A 84 5.77 -12.29 -2.18
C ALA A 84 7.16 -12.91 -2.10
N GLU A 85 7.44 -13.86 -2.98
CA GLU A 85 8.75 -14.49 -3.01
C GLU A 85 9.85 -13.47 -3.27
N GLU A 86 9.63 -12.56 -4.20
CA GLU A 86 10.62 -11.52 -4.48
C GLU A 86 10.84 -10.63 -3.26
N VAL A 87 9.76 -10.27 -2.58
CA VAL A 87 9.88 -9.45 -1.38
C VAL A 87 10.71 -10.19 -0.33
N GLU A 88 10.40 -11.46 -0.11
CA GLU A 88 11.08 -12.25 0.92
C GLU A 88 12.56 -12.45 0.63
N LEU A 89 12.90 -12.67 -0.63
CA LEU A 89 14.27 -12.99 -0.99
C LEU A 89 15.16 -11.77 -1.21
N LEU A 90 14.56 -10.63 -1.53
CA LEU A 90 15.32 -9.43 -1.86
C LEU A 90 15.41 -8.44 -0.70
N THR A 91 14.89 -8.79 0.46
CA THR A 91 14.93 -7.92 1.64
C THR A 91 15.50 -8.67 2.81
N VAL A 92 15.87 -7.92 3.86
CA VAL A 92 16.28 -8.51 5.13
C VAL A 92 15.35 -7.98 6.21
N PRO A 93 15.28 -8.66 7.37
CA PRO A 93 14.28 -8.26 8.38
C PRO A 93 14.35 -6.80 8.81
N SER A 94 15.53 -6.20 8.82
CA SER A 94 15.63 -4.79 9.21
C SER A 94 14.97 -3.86 8.21
N ASP A 95 14.87 -4.26 6.94
CA ASP A 95 14.17 -3.45 5.95
C ASP A 95 12.70 -3.34 6.25
N LEU A 96 12.13 -4.37 6.86
CA LEU A 96 10.68 -4.44 7.08
C LEU A 96 10.20 -3.36 8.04
N ALA A 97 11.06 -2.94 8.97
CA ALA A 97 10.69 -1.85 9.87
C ALA A 97 10.46 -0.56 9.09
N GLU A 98 11.30 -0.30 8.09
CA GLU A 98 11.13 0.89 7.26
C GLU A 98 9.91 0.76 6.37
N TYR A 99 9.69 -0.44 5.83
CA TYR A 99 8.53 -0.65 4.97
C TYR A 99 7.23 -0.49 5.74
N LYS A 100 7.24 -0.86 7.02
CA LYS A 100 6.07 -0.69 7.87
C LYS A 100 5.65 0.78 7.93
N THR A 101 6.64 1.67 8.05
CA THR A 101 6.38 3.10 8.04
C THR A 101 5.79 3.53 6.70
N ALA A 102 6.34 3.03 5.60
CA ALA A 102 5.84 3.39 4.26
C ALA A 102 4.43 2.87 4.04
N ILE A 103 4.13 1.67 4.54
CA ILE A 103 2.77 1.12 4.46
C ILE A 103 1.81 2.04 5.19
N THR A 104 2.16 2.43 6.42
CA THR A 104 1.32 3.31 7.21
C THR A 104 1.10 4.63 6.49
N GLU A 105 2.14 5.17 5.89
CA GLU A 105 2.05 6.41 5.14
C GLU A 105 1.12 6.28 3.95
N ALA A 106 1.23 5.18 3.20
CA ALA A 106 0.37 4.96 2.04
C ALA A 106 -1.09 4.85 2.44
N LEU A 107 -1.36 4.15 3.55
CA LEU A 107 -2.72 4.01 4.04
C LEU A 107 -3.28 5.37 4.46
N TYR A 108 -2.46 6.16 5.15
CA TYR A 108 -2.89 7.48 5.59
C TYR A 108 -3.19 8.39 4.40
N LYS A 109 -2.28 8.41 3.42
CA LYS A 109 -2.47 9.28 2.25
C LYS A 109 -3.71 8.90 1.46
N GLY A 110 -3.96 7.61 1.33
CA GLY A 110 -5.16 7.16 0.63
C GLY A 110 -6.43 7.56 1.36
N THR A 111 -6.44 7.39 2.67
CA THR A 111 -7.60 7.74 3.48
C THR A 111 -7.83 9.25 3.47
N LYS A 112 -6.75 10.01 3.62
CA LYS A 112 -6.85 11.46 3.63
C LYS A 112 -7.41 11.99 2.32
N ARG A 113 -6.95 11.42 1.22
CA ARG A 113 -7.44 11.85 -0.09
C ARG A 113 -8.94 11.62 -0.23
N ASN A 114 -9.42 10.49 0.26
CA ASN A 114 -10.84 10.21 0.22
C ASN A 114 -11.64 11.19 1.07
N ILE A 115 -11.13 11.48 2.24
CA ILE A 115 -11.80 12.41 3.14
C ILE A 115 -11.88 13.80 2.53
N GLU A 116 -10.79 14.24 1.93
CA GLU A 116 -10.75 15.55 1.31
C GLU A 116 -11.72 15.65 0.14
N SER A 117 -11.83 14.59 -0.63
CA SER A 117 -12.79 14.54 -1.74
C SER A 117 -14.22 14.69 -1.25
N GLU A 118 -14.54 13.99 -0.18
CA GLU A 118 -15.89 14.01 0.37
C GLU A 118 -16.26 15.36 0.96
N ASN A 119 -15.27 16.10 1.42
CA ASN A 119 -15.52 17.36 2.10
C ASN A 119 -15.28 18.58 1.24
N ASP A 120 -15.00 18.38 -0.02
CA ASP A 120 -14.65 19.47 -0.92
C ASP A 120 -15.86 20.37 -1.15
N PRO A 121 -15.82 21.64 -0.73
CA PRO A 121 -16.95 22.53 -0.85
C PRO A 121 -17.32 22.93 -2.26
N LYS A 122 -16.40 22.77 -3.20
CA LYS A 122 -16.70 23.00 -4.59
C LYS A 122 -17.75 22.07 -5.07
N ASN A 123 -17.71 20.98 -4.47
CA ASN A 123 -18.63 19.94 -4.78
C ASN A 123 -19.80 20.08 -3.90
N ALA A 124 -19.62 21.00 -3.04
CA ALA A 124 -20.64 21.26 -2.09
C ALA A 124 -21.11 22.65 -2.27
N VAL A 125 -20.20 22.81 -2.75
CA VAL A 125 -19.95 23.64 -2.56
C VAL A 125 -20.19 24.07 -2.29
N VAL A 126 -20.40 24.30 -2.43
CA VAL A 126 -20.02 24.74 -2.23
C VAL A 126 -20.11 25.02 -1.96
N GLU A 127 -20.32 25.20 -2.03
CA GLU A 127 -19.78 25.50 -1.84
C GLU A 127 -19.93 25.58 -1.94
#